data_4e76927db5eaddfd7b5a414abbc6993a
#
_entry.id   4e76927db5eaddfd7b5a414abbc6993a
#
_cell.length_a   1.000
_cell.length_b   1.000
_cell.length_c   1.000
_cell.angle_alpha   90.00
_cell.angle_beta   90.00
_cell.angle_gamma   90.00
#
_symmetry.space_group_name_H-M   'P 1'
#
loop_
_entity.id
_entity.type
_entity.pdbx_description
1 polymer ?
#
loop_
_entity_poly.entity_id
_entity_poly.type
_entity_poly.pdbx_seq_one_letter_code
_entity_poly.pdbx_strand_id
1 'polypeptide(L)'
;MELEEKRHPGKKAEPAGIFYYHIQDPMVDGLGNETEAEIKNSVLEQLKLNGLVNDDPEIYEAMDLDFAGNSSVIPIGKKTDGSLKATSKVASTYDFSVMSDYVQEKIKETGKKIFAGDISIHPYSLDGKSGCDYCSYHTVCGFDARMPGYSYHKLEKFDSADEVLKRMENEKQEQK
;
A
#
# COMPACT_ATOMS: atom_id res chain seq x y z
N MET A 1 -11.43 -0.93 -12.04
CA MET A 1 -11.50 -0.06 -13.26
C MET A 1 -12.41 -0.68 -14.32
N GLU A 2 -12.15 -1.85 -14.88
CA GLU A 2 -13.01 -2.47 -15.91
C GLU A 2 -14.51 -2.57 -15.54
N LEU A 3 -14.85 -2.82 -14.28
CA LEU A 3 -16.23 -2.91 -13.82
C LEU A 3 -16.95 -1.55 -13.89
N GLU A 4 -16.24 -0.47 -13.54
CA GLU A 4 -16.79 0.88 -13.58
C GLU A 4 -16.93 1.39 -15.01
N GLU A 5 -15.99 1.04 -15.89
CA GLU A 5 -16.10 1.36 -17.33
C GLU A 5 -17.29 0.63 -17.99
N LYS A 6 -17.57 -0.61 -17.56
CA LYS A 6 -18.78 -1.32 -17.99
C LYS A 6 -20.10 -0.69 -17.47
N ARG A 7 -20.07 -0.12 -16.26
CA ARG A 7 -21.23 0.59 -15.67
C ARG A 7 -21.45 1.96 -16.29
N HIS A 8 -20.38 2.58 -16.79
CA HIS A 8 -20.39 3.92 -17.38
C HIS A 8 -19.81 3.92 -18.79
N PRO A 9 -20.54 3.38 -19.82
CA PRO A 9 -20.04 3.30 -21.19
C PRO A 9 -19.63 4.68 -21.73
N GLY A 10 -18.43 4.72 -22.31
CA GLY A 10 -17.88 5.96 -22.87
C GLY A 10 -17.09 6.82 -21.87
N LYS A 11 -16.99 6.40 -20.61
CA LYS A 11 -16.08 7.00 -19.61
C LYS A 11 -14.92 6.06 -19.35
N LYS A 12 -13.71 6.61 -19.28
CA LYS A 12 -12.50 5.89 -18.84
C LYS A 12 -12.37 6.04 -17.34
N ALA A 13 -12.15 4.94 -16.64
CA ALA A 13 -11.85 4.97 -15.21
C ALA A 13 -10.35 5.20 -15.01
N GLU A 14 -10.00 6.14 -14.15
CA GLU A 14 -8.62 6.40 -13.76
C GLU A 14 -8.43 6.12 -12.25
N PRO A 15 -7.28 5.56 -11.85
CA PRO A 15 -7.02 5.26 -10.45
C PRO A 15 -6.82 6.55 -9.67
N ALA A 16 -7.62 6.78 -8.64
CA ALA A 16 -7.47 7.93 -7.76
C ALA A 16 -6.43 7.69 -6.64
N GLY A 17 -6.31 6.46 -6.17
CA GLY A 17 -5.36 6.09 -5.14
C GLY A 17 -5.58 4.67 -4.61
N ILE A 18 -4.63 4.24 -3.78
CA ILE A 18 -4.71 3.00 -2.99
C ILE A 18 -4.50 3.38 -1.54
N PHE A 19 -5.46 3.04 -0.67
CA PHE A 19 -5.44 3.47 0.71
C PHE A 19 -5.58 2.32 1.68
N TYR A 20 -4.91 2.46 2.82
CA TYR A 20 -5.12 1.67 4.03
C TYR A 20 -5.82 2.55 5.05
N TYR A 21 -6.94 2.08 5.55
CA TYR A 21 -7.63 2.69 6.67
C TYR A 21 -7.47 1.80 7.89
N HIS A 22 -6.85 2.33 8.94
CA HIS A 22 -6.67 1.60 10.19
C HIS A 22 -7.89 1.81 11.08
N ILE A 23 -8.70 0.78 11.23
CA ILE A 23 -9.90 0.80 12.07
C ILE A 23 -9.48 0.51 13.51
N GLN A 24 -9.25 1.57 14.28
CA GLN A 24 -9.01 1.51 15.72
C GLN A 24 -9.57 2.76 16.39
N ASP A 25 -9.84 2.67 17.69
CA ASP A 25 -10.13 3.87 18.48
C ASP A 25 -8.83 4.66 18.68
N PRO A 26 -8.71 5.88 18.14
CA PRO A 26 -7.51 6.67 18.30
C PRO A 26 -7.38 7.12 19.75
N MET A 27 -6.23 6.82 20.35
CA MET A 27 -5.85 7.35 21.66
C MET A 27 -4.88 8.52 21.47
N VAL A 28 -5.21 9.66 21.99
CA VAL A 28 -4.38 10.86 21.96
C VAL A 28 -3.85 11.10 23.37
N ASP A 29 -2.53 11.09 23.49
CA ASP A 29 -1.85 11.50 24.71
C ASP A 29 -1.89 13.04 24.81
N GLY A 30 -2.50 13.55 25.86
CA GLY A 30 -2.60 14.97 26.14
C GLY A 30 -1.83 15.40 27.39
N LEU A 31 -1.30 16.61 27.39
CA LEU A 31 -0.67 17.22 28.57
C LEU A 31 -1.71 17.79 29.55
N GLY A 32 -3.00 17.72 29.22
CA GLY A 32 -4.12 18.15 30.05
C GLY A 32 -4.47 19.65 29.92
N ASN A 33 -3.86 20.34 28.99
CA ASN A 33 -4.11 21.76 28.71
C ASN A 33 -4.51 22.05 27.25
N GLU A 34 -4.74 20.97 26.47
CA GLU A 34 -5.18 21.10 25.08
C GLU A 34 -6.64 21.53 25.00
N THR A 35 -6.94 22.28 23.97
CA THR A 35 -8.31 22.62 23.62
C THR A 35 -9.00 21.44 22.93
N GLU A 36 -10.32 21.40 22.99
CA GLU A 36 -11.12 20.40 22.28
C GLU A 36 -10.80 20.33 20.77
N ALA A 37 -10.51 21.49 20.15
CA ALA A 37 -10.13 21.57 18.75
C ALA A 37 -8.78 20.90 18.46
N GLU A 38 -7.79 21.07 19.34
CA GLU A 38 -6.47 20.44 19.22
C GLU A 38 -6.58 18.92 19.37
N ILE A 39 -7.35 18.45 20.36
CA ILE A 39 -7.61 17.02 20.55
C ILE A 39 -8.29 16.43 19.30
N LYS A 40 -9.33 17.09 18.80
CA LYS A 40 -10.02 16.66 17.57
C LYS A 40 -9.10 16.58 16.37
N ASN A 41 -8.22 17.56 16.18
CA ASN A 41 -7.25 17.55 15.10
C ASN A 41 -6.24 16.40 15.24
N SER A 42 -5.77 16.12 16.46
CA SER A 42 -4.87 15.00 16.73
C SER A 42 -5.53 13.64 16.46
N VAL A 43 -6.81 13.50 16.80
CA VAL A 43 -7.61 12.32 16.46
C VAL A 43 -7.75 12.16 14.93
N LEU A 44 -8.06 13.24 14.20
CA LEU A 44 -8.19 13.22 12.74
C LEU A 44 -6.87 12.86 12.05
N GLU A 45 -5.73 13.34 12.54
CA GLU A 45 -4.42 12.98 12.01
C GLU A 45 -4.11 11.49 12.20
N GLN A 46 -4.56 10.85 13.29
CA GLN A 46 -4.41 9.39 13.47
C GLN A 46 -5.35 8.58 12.57
N LEU A 47 -6.52 9.14 12.22
CA LEU A 47 -7.50 8.52 11.34
C LEU A 47 -7.24 8.79 9.85
N LYS A 48 -6.25 9.59 9.53
CA LYS A 48 -5.89 9.93 8.16
C LYS A 48 -5.57 8.69 7.33
N LEU A 49 -6.05 8.68 6.10
CA LEU A 49 -5.75 7.61 5.15
C LEU A 49 -4.23 7.50 4.93
N ASN A 50 -3.73 6.28 4.92
CA ASN A 50 -2.36 5.98 4.56
C ASN A 50 -2.33 5.23 3.22
N GLY A 51 -1.35 5.53 2.35
CA GLY A 51 -1.29 4.90 1.04
C GLY A 51 -0.67 5.81 -0.02
N LEU A 52 -1.07 5.62 -1.27
CA LEU A 52 -0.63 6.40 -2.43
C LEU A 52 -1.81 7.10 -3.08
N VAL A 53 -1.63 8.34 -3.47
CA VAL A 53 -2.60 9.18 -4.19
C VAL A 53 -2.09 9.39 -5.61
N ASN A 54 -2.99 9.49 -6.58
CA ASN A 54 -2.61 9.88 -7.93
C ASN A 54 -2.09 11.32 -7.93
N ASP A 55 -0.98 11.56 -8.63
CA ASP A 55 -0.31 12.86 -8.67
C ASP A 55 -1.02 13.89 -9.60
N ASP A 56 -2.08 13.46 -10.30
CA ASP A 56 -2.88 14.35 -11.13
C ASP A 56 -3.68 15.34 -10.27
N PRO A 57 -3.52 16.67 -10.50
CA PRO A 57 -4.25 17.70 -9.76
C PRO A 57 -5.77 17.55 -9.81
N GLU A 58 -6.33 17.18 -10.95
CA GLU A 58 -7.79 17.01 -11.10
C GLU A 58 -8.31 15.88 -10.20
N ILE A 59 -7.49 14.85 -10.00
CA ILE A 59 -7.85 13.68 -9.18
C ILE A 59 -7.75 14.01 -7.69
N TYR A 60 -6.58 14.48 -7.23
CA TYR A 60 -6.40 14.68 -5.78
C TYR A 60 -7.19 15.88 -5.24
N GLU A 61 -7.47 16.90 -6.07
CA GLU A 61 -8.35 18.02 -5.68
C GLU A 61 -9.81 17.60 -5.61
N ALA A 62 -10.25 16.63 -6.42
CA ALA A 62 -11.59 16.06 -6.30
C ALA A 62 -11.77 15.22 -5.02
N MET A 63 -10.68 14.70 -4.44
CA MET A 63 -10.72 13.91 -3.19
C MET A 63 -10.75 14.78 -1.93
N ASP A 64 -10.14 15.94 -1.98
CA ASP A 64 -10.13 16.92 -0.89
C ASP A 64 -10.13 18.33 -1.49
N LEU A 65 -11.33 18.94 -1.54
CA LEU A 65 -11.59 20.15 -2.30
C LEU A 65 -10.90 21.40 -1.73
N ASP A 66 -10.68 21.46 -0.42
CA ASP A 66 -10.35 22.70 0.27
C ASP A 66 -9.05 22.63 1.11
N PHE A 67 -8.15 21.69 0.82
CA PHE A 67 -6.95 21.64 1.64
C PHE A 67 -5.90 22.70 1.22
N ALA A 68 -5.50 23.49 2.20
CA ALA A 68 -4.34 24.38 2.14
C ALA A 68 -3.25 23.80 3.06
N GLY A 69 -2.06 23.59 2.53
CA GLY A 69 -0.98 22.97 3.30
C GLY A 69 -1.07 21.44 3.31
N ASN A 70 -1.28 20.82 4.47
CA ASN A 70 -1.45 19.36 4.54
C ASN A 70 -2.93 19.01 4.53
N SER A 71 -3.30 18.01 3.72
CA SER A 71 -4.64 17.43 3.78
C SER A 71 -4.82 16.68 5.11
N SER A 72 -5.99 16.75 5.70
CA SER A 72 -6.38 15.95 6.87
C SER A 72 -6.98 14.60 6.50
N VAL A 73 -7.24 14.36 5.21
CA VAL A 73 -7.93 13.17 4.71
C VAL A 73 -6.97 12.23 4.01
N ILE A 74 -6.17 12.74 3.07
CA ILE A 74 -5.26 11.98 2.20
C ILE A 74 -3.79 12.33 2.49
N PRO A 75 -2.83 11.42 2.21
CA PRO A 75 -1.42 11.59 2.60
C PRO A 75 -0.64 12.52 1.66
N ILE A 76 -1.18 13.71 1.38
CA ILE A 76 -0.52 14.73 0.55
C ILE A 76 -0.50 16.08 1.24
N GLY A 77 0.39 16.95 0.78
CA GLY A 77 0.44 18.35 1.18
C GLY A 77 0.89 19.25 0.05
N LYS A 78 0.38 20.49 0.04
CA LYS A 78 0.77 21.53 -0.90
C LYS A 78 1.73 22.52 -0.24
N LYS A 79 2.67 23.03 -1.03
CA LYS A 79 3.48 24.20 -0.67
C LYS A 79 2.70 25.49 -0.96
N THR A 80 3.28 26.62 -0.56
CA THR A 80 2.71 27.95 -0.83
C THR A 80 2.63 28.30 -2.32
N ASP A 81 3.46 27.66 -3.15
CA ASP A 81 3.44 27.81 -4.61
C ASP A 81 2.43 26.87 -5.32
N GLY A 82 1.67 26.08 -4.56
CA GLY A 82 0.69 25.12 -5.06
C GLY A 82 1.27 23.76 -5.45
N SER A 83 2.60 23.59 -5.49
CA SER A 83 3.24 22.31 -5.79
C SER A 83 3.12 21.34 -4.61
N LEU A 84 3.18 20.05 -4.87
CA LEU A 84 3.16 19.03 -3.82
C LEU A 84 4.45 19.07 -2.99
N LYS A 85 4.32 18.83 -1.69
CA LYS A 85 5.45 18.66 -0.79
C LYS A 85 6.16 17.34 -1.08
N ALA A 86 7.48 17.30 -0.85
CA ALA A 86 8.28 16.07 -1.01
C ALA A 86 7.83 14.93 -0.07
N THR A 87 7.11 15.25 1.00
CA THR A 87 6.53 14.27 1.93
C THR A 87 5.19 13.68 1.46
N SER A 88 4.65 14.18 0.35
CA SER A 88 3.41 13.65 -0.24
C SER A 88 3.65 12.26 -0.80
N LYS A 89 2.73 11.34 -0.48
CA LYS A 89 2.79 9.96 -0.97
C LYS A 89 1.97 9.87 -2.26
N VAL A 90 2.63 10.08 -3.38
CA VAL A 90 1.99 10.11 -4.69
C VAL A 90 2.62 9.12 -5.65
N ALA A 91 1.83 8.71 -6.65
CA ALA A 91 2.24 7.89 -7.78
C ALA A 91 1.50 8.35 -9.02
N SER A 92 2.12 8.23 -10.20
CA SER A 92 1.48 8.59 -11.45
C SER A 92 0.43 7.54 -11.88
N THR A 93 -0.45 7.91 -12.80
CA THR A 93 -1.38 6.96 -13.42
C THR A 93 -0.64 5.77 -14.06
N TYR A 94 0.55 6.00 -14.61
CA TYR A 94 1.41 4.94 -15.14
C TYR A 94 1.87 3.98 -14.04
N ASP A 95 2.33 4.49 -12.90
CA ASP A 95 2.77 3.67 -11.76
C ASP A 95 1.63 2.80 -11.22
N PHE A 96 0.41 3.34 -11.14
CA PHE A 96 -0.77 2.55 -10.79
C PHE A 96 -1.04 1.42 -11.78
N SER A 97 -0.80 1.63 -13.08
CA SER A 97 -0.93 0.57 -14.06
C SER A 97 0.14 -0.52 -13.88
N VAL A 98 1.38 -0.14 -13.59
CA VAL A 98 2.49 -1.07 -13.28
C VAL A 98 2.14 -1.93 -12.07
N MET A 99 1.69 -1.31 -10.97
CA MET A 99 1.26 -2.02 -9.76
C MET A 99 0.11 -2.99 -10.04
N SER A 100 -0.90 -2.54 -10.79
CA SER A 100 -2.06 -3.37 -11.15
C SER A 100 -1.66 -4.60 -11.97
N ASP A 101 -0.84 -4.41 -12.99
CA ASP A 101 -0.35 -5.49 -13.84
C ASP A 101 0.48 -6.49 -13.04
N TYR A 102 1.38 -6.00 -12.19
CA TYR A 102 2.21 -6.82 -11.31
C TYR A 102 1.36 -7.70 -10.39
N VAL A 103 0.38 -7.11 -9.72
CA VAL A 103 -0.52 -7.84 -8.82
C VAL A 103 -1.33 -8.90 -9.58
N GLN A 104 -1.85 -8.58 -10.78
CA GLN A 104 -2.58 -9.53 -11.60
C GLN A 104 -1.72 -10.73 -12.01
N GLU A 105 -0.46 -10.50 -12.41
CA GLU A 105 0.45 -11.60 -12.75
C GLU A 105 0.79 -12.46 -11.52
N LYS A 106 1.05 -11.85 -10.35
CA LYS A 106 1.28 -12.60 -9.11
C LYS A 106 0.07 -13.44 -8.70
N ILE A 107 -1.15 -12.93 -8.87
CA ILE A 107 -2.38 -13.71 -8.62
C ILE A 107 -2.47 -14.90 -9.57
N LYS A 108 -2.22 -14.70 -10.87
CA LYS A 108 -2.23 -15.79 -11.86
C LYS A 108 -1.17 -16.84 -11.57
N GLU A 109 0.06 -16.40 -11.25
CA GLU A 109 1.16 -17.31 -10.88
C GLU A 109 0.82 -18.13 -9.65
N THR A 110 0.30 -17.50 -8.61
CA THR A 110 -0.13 -18.19 -7.38
C THR A 110 -1.26 -19.16 -7.66
N GLY A 111 -2.24 -18.77 -8.47
CA GLY A 111 -3.32 -19.66 -8.91
C GLY A 111 -2.80 -20.89 -9.64
N LYS A 112 -1.84 -20.74 -10.57
CA LYS A 112 -1.20 -21.85 -11.26
C LYS A 112 -0.50 -22.82 -10.30
N LYS A 113 0.23 -22.30 -9.30
CA LYS A 113 0.89 -23.13 -8.28
C LYS A 113 -0.11 -23.93 -7.45
N ILE A 114 -1.21 -23.29 -7.02
CA ILE A 114 -2.30 -23.96 -6.30
C ILE A 114 -2.90 -25.10 -7.14
N PHE A 115 -3.22 -24.83 -8.41
CA PHE A 115 -3.76 -25.86 -9.31
C PHE A 115 -2.76 -26.99 -9.62
N ALA A 116 -1.46 -26.69 -9.60
CA ALA A 116 -0.40 -27.68 -9.75
C ALA A 116 -0.18 -28.53 -8.48
N GLY A 117 -0.88 -28.24 -7.39
CA GLY A 117 -0.73 -28.94 -6.12
C GLY A 117 0.56 -28.58 -5.37
N ASP A 118 1.11 -27.40 -5.59
CA ASP A 118 2.26 -26.91 -4.85
C ASP A 118 1.86 -26.64 -3.38
N ILE A 119 2.40 -27.45 -2.48
CA ILE A 119 2.20 -27.39 -1.02
C ILE A 119 3.48 -27.00 -0.31
N SER A 120 4.47 -26.50 -1.01
CA SER A 120 5.75 -26.10 -0.43
C SER A 120 5.59 -24.97 0.59
N ILE A 121 6.35 -25.09 1.69
CA ILE A 121 6.28 -24.16 2.81
C ILE A 121 7.45 -23.18 2.72
N HIS A 122 7.19 -21.98 2.25
CA HIS A 122 8.16 -20.90 2.13
C HIS A 122 7.60 -19.61 2.71
N PRO A 123 7.54 -19.48 4.06
CA PRO A 123 7.02 -18.26 4.69
C PRO A 123 7.90 -17.05 4.37
N TYR A 124 7.27 -15.87 4.28
CA TYR A 124 7.99 -14.62 4.06
C TYR A 124 8.80 -14.20 5.28
N SER A 125 9.94 -13.56 5.03
CA SER A 125 10.73 -12.86 6.04
C SER A 125 11.18 -11.50 5.51
N LEU A 126 10.94 -10.46 6.30
CA LEU A 126 11.39 -9.09 6.04
C LEU A 126 12.03 -8.53 7.31
N ASP A 127 13.29 -8.09 7.26
CA ASP A 127 14.03 -7.55 8.40
C ASP A 127 13.98 -8.45 9.66
N GLY A 128 14.05 -9.77 9.47
CA GLY A 128 14.01 -10.74 10.58
C GLY A 128 12.62 -11.01 11.15
N LYS A 129 11.60 -10.31 10.69
CA LYS A 129 10.18 -10.55 11.03
C LYS A 129 9.57 -11.49 10.00
N SER A 130 8.72 -12.39 10.45
CA SER A 130 8.04 -13.34 9.58
C SER A 130 6.58 -13.54 9.99
N GLY A 131 5.77 -14.09 9.10
CA GLY A 131 4.43 -14.54 9.44
C GLY A 131 4.41 -15.68 10.46
N CYS A 132 5.55 -16.32 10.72
CA CYS A 132 5.69 -17.40 11.71
C CYS A 132 5.74 -16.90 13.14
N ASP A 133 6.13 -15.65 13.39
CA ASP A 133 6.39 -15.10 14.72
C ASP A 133 5.15 -15.14 15.64
N TYR A 134 3.96 -15.02 15.05
CA TYR A 134 2.66 -15.05 15.75
C TYR A 134 1.72 -16.12 15.19
N CYS A 135 2.25 -17.13 14.51
CA CYS A 135 1.43 -18.15 13.85
C CYS A 135 0.91 -19.18 14.85
N SER A 136 -0.40 -19.31 14.99
CA SER A 136 -1.05 -20.32 15.81
C SER A 136 -0.83 -21.76 15.33
N TYR A 137 -0.44 -21.95 14.07
CA TYR A 137 -0.23 -23.25 13.43
C TYR A 137 1.23 -23.71 13.46
N HIS A 138 2.12 -23.02 14.15
CA HIS A 138 3.55 -23.32 14.17
C HIS A 138 3.85 -24.78 14.53
N THR A 139 3.13 -25.32 15.53
CA THR A 139 3.30 -26.71 15.98
C THR A 139 2.81 -27.76 15.01
N VAL A 140 1.85 -27.42 14.15
CA VAL A 140 1.27 -28.33 13.14
C VAL A 140 2.03 -28.22 11.82
N CYS A 141 2.47 -27.03 11.45
CA CYS A 141 3.18 -26.74 10.21
C CYS A 141 4.55 -27.44 10.13
N GLY A 142 5.25 -27.56 11.29
CA GLY A 142 6.56 -28.20 11.35
C GLY A 142 7.69 -27.45 10.61
N PHE A 143 7.47 -26.21 10.18
CA PHE A 143 8.50 -25.40 9.53
C PHE A 143 9.62 -25.07 10.52
N ASP A 144 10.85 -25.46 10.16
CA ASP A 144 12.06 -25.06 10.89
C ASP A 144 13.17 -24.76 9.88
N ALA A 145 13.59 -23.49 9.79
CA ALA A 145 14.62 -23.05 8.86
C ALA A 145 16.00 -23.68 9.11
N ARG A 146 16.20 -24.40 10.23
CA ARG A 146 17.42 -25.17 10.51
C ARG A 146 17.42 -26.53 9.85
N MET A 147 16.28 -27.00 9.39
CA MET A 147 16.16 -28.29 8.72
C MET A 147 16.47 -28.15 7.22
N PRO A 148 17.17 -29.13 6.62
CA PRO A 148 17.44 -29.14 5.19
C PRO A 148 16.12 -29.10 4.38
N GLY A 149 16.06 -28.24 3.37
CA GLY A 149 14.89 -28.09 2.49
C GLY A 149 13.88 -27.02 2.93
N TYR A 150 14.00 -26.49 4.15
CA TYR A 150 13.18 -25.38 4.61
C TYR A 150 13.95 -24.05 4.53
N SER A 151 13.33 -23.04 3.97
CA SER A 151 13.91 -21.69 3.92
C SER A 151 12.82 -20.63 3.91
N TYR A 152 13.13 -19.46 4.45
CA TYR A 152 12.30 -18.28 4.28
C TYR A 152 12.44 -17.71 2.88
N HIS A 153 11.32 -17.26 2.32
CA HIS A 153 11.32 -16.35 1.18
C HIS A 153 11.66 -14.94 1.71
N LYS A 154 12.94 -14.57 1.58
CA LYS A 154 13.41 -13.27 2.05
C LYS A 154 12.97 -12.18 1.09
N LEU A 155 12.21 -11.24 1.61
CA LEU A 155 11.84 -10.03 0.87
C LEU A 155 12.96 -9.00 0.94
N GLU A 156 13.19 -8.32 -0.16
CA GLU A 156 14.07 -7.16 -0.20
C GLU A 156 13.38 -5.97 0.46
N LYS A 157 14.16 -5.19 1.19
CA LYS A 157 13.72 -3.90 1.72
C LYS A 157 14.08 -2.82 0.74
N PHE A 158 13.13 -1.97 0.44
CA PHE A 158 13.33 -0.81 -0.41
C PHE A 158 13.20 0.46 0.41
N ASP A 159 14.04 1.44 0.11
CA ASP A 159 14.05 2.72 0.83
C ASP A 159 13.07 3.74 0.22
N SER A 160 12.62 3.49 -1.01
CA SER A 160 11.68 4.38 -1.71
C SER A 160 10.64 3.63 -2.53
N ALA A 161 9.50 4.29 -2.81
CA ALA A 161 8.47 3.77 -3.70
C ALA A 161 8.99 3.60 -5.13
N ASP A 162 9.87 4.48 -5.59
CA ASP A 162 10.46 4.44 -6.94
C ASP A 162 11.29 3.16 -7.16
N GLU A 163 12.01 2.69 -6.14
CA GLU A 163 12.77 1.44 -6.21
C GLU A 163 11.83 0.23 -6.33
N VAL A 164 10.73 0.25 -5.58
CA VAL A 164 9.70 -0.80 -5.66
C VAL A 164 9.10 -0.85 -7.06
N LEU A 165 8.73 0.29 -7.62
CA LEU A 165 8.14 0.38 -8.95
C LEU A 165 9.11 -0.11 -10.03
N LYS A 166 10.36 0.30 -9.99
CA LYS A 166 11.42 -0.20 -10.90
C LYS A 166 11.60 -1.72 -10.79
N ARG A 167 11.53 -2.26 -9.58
CA ARG A 167 11.61 -3.72 -9.37
C ARG A 167 10.44 -4.44 -10.01
N MET A 168 9.21 -3.92 -9.83
CA MET A 168 8.00 -4.46 -10.45
C MET A 168 8.09 -4.44 -11.99
N GLU A 169 8.61 -3.37 -12.57
CA GLU A 169 8.82 -3.26 -14.02
C GLU A 169 9.84 -4.28 -14.55
N ASN A 170 10.97 -4.43 -13.85
CA ASN A 170 12.02 -5.37 -14.24
C ASN A 170 11.53 -6.82 -14.20
N GLU A 171 10.81 -7.24 -13.15
CA GLU A 171 10.22 -8.56 -13.07
C GLU A 171 9.24 -8.83 -14.22
N LYS A 172 8.49 -7.83 -14.65
CA LYS A 172 7.59 -7.93 -15.79
C LYS A 172 8.33 -8.14 -17.12
N GLN A 173 9.54 -7.58 -17.27
CA GLN A 173 10.36 -7.76 -18.47
C GLN A 173 11.04 -9.12 -18.52
N GLU A 174 11.45 -9.67 -17.39
CA GLU A 174 12.08 -10.99 -17.28
C GLU A 174 11.11 -12.17 -17.56
N GLN A 175 9.80 -11.94 -17.45
CA GLN A 175 8.75 -12.94 -17.66
C GLN A 175 8.20 -12.97 -19.10
N LYS A 176 8.69 -12.10 -19.99
CA LYS A 176 8.32 -12.05 -21.41
C LYS A 176 9.33 -12.78 -22.28
#